data_96b4984c10724fe990a428e24c66045f
#
_entry.id   96b4984c10724fe990a428e24c66045f
#
_cell.length_a   1.000
_cell.length_b   1.000
_cell.length_c   1.000
_cell.angle_alpha   90.00
_cell.angle_beta   90.00
_cell.angle_gamma   90.00
#
_symmetry.space_group_name_H-M   'P 1'
#
loop_
_entity.id
_entity.type
_entity.pdbx_description
1 polymer ?
#
loop_
_entity_poly.entity_id
_entity_poly.type
_entity_poly.pdbx_seq_one_letter_code
_entity_poly.pdbx_strand_id
1 'polypeptide(L)'
;MRYDYGQHDGSEFPTPDSLFPSPQVINFIMVHGEDALEAVENLEGEDEQQYLQALIDAGLLEEYEDDEGNRRLRMTPKMVKGMQHRALLDVFDNLRKGIAGGHASSASGQSSERTEGTRAYEFGDPLSELELSQTLRNALHRHKRTRAEAGGGPGGGAALPLRLSFQDFELHESEATADCATVMLIDLSGSMYRFGRFLKAKQVALGMAAMIRERFPRDTLEFVSFYSLADRVAERDVPLIMPKPVSVYDPVVRLRVPLAQAQAQAARQQAKSSGGGEAGAGGGGHLPLHFTNLQLGLRKARQILRRSGAANKQVFIVTDGEPTAHVAPGPTGDEMLYLLYPPSEETADITLKEALRCQQEGVRLATFALTEDYFGMDWVSFVER
;
A
#
# COMPACT_ATOMS: atom_id res chain seq x y z
N MET A 1 0.10 -15.35 -26.76
CA MET A 1 -1.27 -15.06 -26.28
C MET A 1 -2.25 -15.49 -27.35
N ARG A 2 -3.21 -16.35 -27.04
CA ARG A 2 -4.25 -16.78 -27.97
C ARG A 2 -5.47 -15.91 -27.64
N TYR A 3 -5.90 -15.09 -28.57
CA TYR A 3 -7.13 -14.30 -28.43
C TYR A 3 -8.27 -15.16 -28.95
N ASP A 4 -9.22 -15.53 -28.07
CA ASP A 4 -10.49 -16.12 -28.47
C ASP A 4 -11.44 -14.98 -28.82
N TYR A 5 -11.77 -14.89 -30.10
CA TYR A 5 -12.81 -13.97 -30.57
C TYR A 5 -14.15 -14.69 -30.47
N GLY A 6 -14.91 -14.41 -29.42
CA GLY A 6 -16.31 -14.82 -29.31
C GLY A 6 -17.19 -13.89 -30.16
N GLN A 7 -18.24 -14.46 -30.79
CA GLN A 7 -19.24 -13.66 -31.47
C GLN A 7 -20.09 -12.96 -30.40
N HIS A 8 -20.22 -11.62 -30.49
CA HIS A 8 -21.02 -10.83 -29.53
C HIS A 8 -22.49 -11.26 -29.64
N ASP A 9 -23.10 -11.64 -28.53
CA ASP A 9 -24.47 -12.15 -28.44
C ASP A 9 -25.55 -11.06 -28.42
N GLY A 10 -25.14 -9.77 -28.54
CA GLY A 10 -26.03 -8.61 -28.48
C GLY A 10 -26.31 -8.13 -27.04
N SER A 11 -25.72 -8.77 -26.04
CA SER A 11 -25.81 -8.27 -24.65
C SER A 11 -25.05 -6.94 -24.53
N GLU A 12 -25.57 -6.01 -23.74
CA GLU A 12 -24.86 -4.78 -23.42
C GLU A 12 -23.55 -5.12 -22.72
N PHE A 13 -22.45 -4.47 -23.10
CA PHE A 13 -21.20 -4.62 -22.37
C PHE A 13 -21.44 -4.25 -20.90
N PRO A 14 -21.04 -5.10 -19.93
CA PRO A 14 -21.24 -4.80 -18.54
C PRO A 14 -20.56 -3.48 -18.21
N THR A 15 -21.35 -2.49 -17.81
CA THR A 15 -20.82 -1.23 -17.29
C THR A 15 -20.15 -1.48 -15.93
N PRO A 16 -19.16 -0.68 -15.51
CA PRO A 16 -18.58 -0.82 -14.18
C PRO A 16 -19.64 -0.88 -13.07
N ASP A 17 -20.75 -0.16 -13.22
CA ASP A 17 -21.85 -0.15 -12.24
C ASP A 17 -22.68 -1.44 -12.23
N SER A 18 -22.66 -2.25 -13.29
CA SER A 18 -23.36 -3.54 -13.35
C SER A 18 -22.52 -4.73 -12.85
N LEU A 19 -21.19 -4.54 -12.75
CA LEU A 19 -20.24 -5.59 -12.31
C LEU A 19 -20.02 -5.62 -10.80
N PHE A 20 -20.41 -4.56 -10.09
CA PHE A 20 -20.14 -4.40 -8.66
C PHE A 20 -21.43 -4.19 -7.87
N PRO A 21 -21.43 -4.56 -6.59
CA PRO A 21 -22.55 -4.24 -5.73
C PRO A 21 -22.76 -2.72 -5.74
N SER A 22 -23.99 -2.31 -5.51
CA SER A 22 -24.32 -0.88 -5.52
C SER A 22 -23.36 -0.08 -4.64
N PRO A 23 -23.05 1.17 -4.95
CA PRO A 23 -22.19 2.03 -4.12
C PRO A 23 -22.65 2.07 -2.66
N GLN A 24 -23.93 1.84 -2.41
CA GLN A 24 -24.53 1.78 -1.09
C GLN A 24 -24.01 0.59 -0.26
N VAL A 25 -23.88 -0.60 -0.86
CA VAL A 25 -23.35 -1.79 -0.16
C VAL A 25 -21.86 -1.64 0.14
N ILE A 26 -21.10 -1.12 -0.82
CA ILE A 26 -19.68 -0.83 -0.60
C ILE A 26 -19.53 0.14 0.58
N ASN A 27 -20.29 1.25 0.57
CA ASN A 27 -20.26 2.21 1.66
C ASN A 27 -20.71 1.61 2.98
N PHE A 28 -21.74 0.77 2.98
CA PHE A 28 -22.24 0.10 4.19
C PHE A 28 -21.13 -0.77 4.82
N ILE A 29 -20.47 -1.60 4.03
CA ILE A 29 -19.35 -2.42 4.49
C ILE A 29 -18.18 -1.54 4.99
N MET A 30 -17.84 -0.48 4.25
CA MET A 30 -16.75 0.41 4.65
C MET A 30 -17.05 1.20 5.92
N VAL A 31 -18.32 1.53 6.18
CA VAL A 31 -18.74 2.28 7.38
C VAL A 31 -18.86 1.39 8.60
N HIS A 32 -19.35 0.16 8.44
CA HIS A 32 -19.66 -0.74 9.55
C HIS A 32 -18.64 -1.86 9.73
N GLY A 33 -17.73 -2.07 8.77
CA GLY A 33 -16.68 -3.07 8.86
C GLY A 33 -17.21 -4.50 8.98
N GLU A 34 -16.72 -5.24 9.98
CA GLU A 34 -17.15 -6.61 10.24
C GLU A 34 -18.62 -6.70 10.66
N ASP A 35 -19.12 -5.69 11.40
CA ASP A 35 -20.53 -5.62 11.82
C ASP A 35 -21.48 -5.61 10.60
N ALA A 36 -21.02 -5.07 9.45
CA ALA A 36 -21.80 -5.12 8.21
C ALA A 36 -21.98 -6.54 7.69
N LEU A 37 -20.95 -7.38 7.78
CA LEU A 37 -21.03 -8.77 7.36
C LEU A 37 -21.93 -9.57 8.30
N GLU A 38 -21.80 -9.36 9.62
CA GLU A 38 -22.69 -9.98 10.61
C GLU A 38 -24.17 -9.55 10.43
N ALA A 39 -24.41 -8.28 10.10
CA ALA A 39 -25.76 -7.81 9.80
C ALA A 39 -26.33 -8.49 8.56
N VAL A 40 -25.51 -8.72 7.53
CA VAL A 40 -25.91 -9.42 6.31
C VAL A 40 -26.15 -10.93 6.56
N GLU A 41 -25.36 -11.55 7.45
CA GLU A 41 -25.57 -12.95 7.88
C GLU A 41 -26.93 -13.17 8.56
N ASN A 42 -27.41 -12.18 9.31
CA ASN A 42 -28.63 -12.24 10.11
C ASN A 42 -29.87 -11.68 9.40
N LEU A 43 -29.84 -11.48 8.08
CA LEU A 43 -31.00 -11.03 7.31
C LEU A 43 -32.08 -12.13 7.26
N GLU A 44 -33.32 -11.81 7.70
CA GLU A 44 -34.45 -12.75 7.77
C GLU A 44 -35.48 -12.55 6.65
N GLY A 45 -35.42 -11.44 5.91
CA GLY A 45 -36.37 -11.13 4.83
C GLY A 45 -36.13 -11.94 3.56
N GLU A 46 -37.21 -12.42 2.88
CA GLU A 46 -37.09 -13.18 1.62
C GLU A 46 -36.35 -12.39 0.53
N ASP A 47 -36.62 -11.09 0.37
CA ASP A 47 -35.94 -10.21 -0.60
C ASP A 47 -34.49 -10.00 -0.25
N GLU A 48 -34.16 -9.92 1.05
CA GLU A 48 -32.83 -9.72 1.58
C GLU A 48 -31.97 -10.97 1.40
N GLN A 49 -32.54 -12.16 1.63
CA GLN A 49 -31.89 -13.44 1.38
C GLN A 49 -31.64 -13.67 -0.13
N GLN A 50 -32.55 -13.26 -1.00
CA GLN A 50 -32.33 -13.30 -2.45
C GLN A 50 -31.18 -12.37 -2.86
N TYR A 51 -31.08 -11.20 -2.23
CA TYR A 51 -29.97 -10.27 -2.50
C TYR A 51 -28.63 -10.83 -2.02
N LEU A 52 -28.59 -11.42 -0.83
CA LEU A 52 -27.39 -12.10 -0.32
C LEU A 52 -26.96 -13.24 -1.27
N GLN A 53 -27.91 -14.08 -1.70
CA GLN A 53 -27.62 -15.16 -2.64
C GLN A 53 -27.07 -14.61 -3.96
N ALA A 54 -27.61 -13.50 -4.45
CA ALA A 54 -27.10 -12.85 -5.66
C ALA A 54 -25.65 -12.36 -5.50
N LEU A 55 -25.26 -11.88 -4.32
CA LEU A 55 -23.86 -11.49 -4.03
C LEU A 55 -22.92 -12.71 -3.99
N ILE A 56 -23.39 -13.83 -3.44
CA ILE A 56 -22.66 -15.09 -3.41
C ILE A 56 -22.51 -15.66 -4.83
N ASP A 57 -23.60 -15.72 -5.60
CA ASP A 57 -23.61 -16.21 -6.98
C ASP A 57 -22.73 -15.34 -7.90
N ALA A 58 -22.71 -14.03 -7.66
CA ALA A 58 -21.79 -13.11 -8.33
C ALA A 58 -20.33 -13.31 -7.92
N GLY A 59 -20.05 -14.14 -6.92
CA GLY A 59 -18.72 -14.40 -6.38
C GLY A 59 -18.11 -13.19 -5.69
N LEU A 60 -18.94 -12.34 -5.07
CA LEU A 60 -18.51 -11.19 -4.29
C LEU A 60 -18.34 -11.50 -2.81
N LEU A 61 -19.23 -12.34 -2.28
CA LEU A 61 -19.14 -12.91 -0.94
C LEU A 61 -18.98 -14.43 -1.05
N GLU A 62 -18.39 -15.04 -0.04
CA GLU A 62 -18.29 -16.49 0.09
C GLU A 62 -18.60 -16.91 1.53
N GLU A 63 -19.30 -18.03 1.68
CA GLU A 63 -19.55 -18.64 2.98
C GLU A 63 -18.35 -19.48 3.39
N TYR A 64 -18.01 -19.46 4.67
CA TYR A 64 -17.03 -20.35 5.28
C TYR A 64 -17.50 -20.78 6.67
N GLU A 65 -16.96 -21.87 7.16
CA GLU A 65 -17.20 -22.32 8.54
C GLU A 65 -16.08 -21.80 9.43
N ASP A 66 -16.43 -21.15 10.54
CA ASP A 66 -15.47 -20.75 11.56
C ASP A 66 -14.99 -21.95 12.40
N ASP A 67 -14.02 -21.73 13.27
CA ASP A 67 -13.46 -22.80 14.15
C ASP A 67 -14.51 -23.40 15.11
N GLU A 68 -15.65 -22.74 15.29
CA GLU A 68 -16.78 -23.17 16.13
C GLU A 68 -17.86 -23.89 15.31
N GLY A 69 -17.71 -23.98 13.97
CA GLY A 69 -18.65 -24.64 13.05
C GLY A 69 -19.83 -23.75 12.65
N ASN A 70 -19.77 -22.44 12.92
CA ASN A 70 -20.79 -21.50 12.47
C ASN A 70 -20.51 -21.08 11.02
N ARG A 71 -21.57 -20.89 10.22
CA ARG A 71 -21.45 -20.29 8.90
C ARG A 71 -21.21 -18.80 9.02
N ARG A 72 -20.18 -18.32 8.37
CA ARG A 72 -19.78 -16.92 8.33
C ARG A 72 -19.57 -16.48 6.89
N LEU A 73 -19.71 -15.17 6.65
CA LEU A 73 -19.44 -14.54 5.36
C LEU A 73 -18.07 -13.90 5.34
N ARG A 74 -17.43 -13.98 4.20
CA ARG A 74 -16.21 -13.17 3.94
C ARG A 74 -16.22 -12.60 2.53
N MET A 75 -15.53 -11.49 2.37
CA MET A 75 -15.35 -10.87 1.07
C MET A 75 -14.36 -11.68 0.21
N THR A 76 -14.73 -11.90 -1.04
CA THR A 76 -13.83 -12.52 -2.01
C THR A 76 -12.78 -11.53 -2.51
N PRO A 77 -11.67 -12.00 -3.09
CA PRO A 77 -10.71 -11.12 -3.78
C PRO A 77 -11.35 -10.27 -4.89
N LYS A 78 -12.41 -10.78 -5.53
CA LYS A 78 -13.19 -10.04 -6.54
C LYS A 78 -13.89 -8.84 -5.95
N MET A 79 -14.51 -8.98 -4.79
CA MET A 79 -15.14 -7.88 -4.06
C MET A 79 -14.13 -6.81 -3.67
N VAL A 80 -13.01 -7.21 -3.05
CA VAL A 80 -11.94 -6.29 -2.65
C VAL A 80 -11.40 -5.52 -3.85
N LYS A 81 -11.14 -6.21 -4.97
CA LYS A 81 -10.67 -5.57 -6.20
C LYS A 81 -11.68 -4.56 -6.76
N GLY A 82 -12.97 -4.88 -6.68
CA GLY A 82 -14.05 -3.95 -7.05
C GLY A 82 -14.06 -2.70 -6.19
N MET A 83 -13.94 -2.87 -4.87
CA MET A 83 -13.85 -1.73 -3.93
C MET A 83 -12.62 -0.88 -4.19
N GLN A 84 -11.47 -1.50 -4.48
CA GLN A 84 -10.23 -0.81 -4.84
C GLN A 84 -10.40 0.03 -6.11
N HIS A 85 -10.99 -0.55 -7.15
CA HIS A 85 -11.21 0.16 -8.42
C HIS A 85 -12.18 1.33 -8.24
N ARG A 86 -13.26 1.15 -7.49
CA ARG A 86 -14.21 2.23 -7.16
C ARG A 86 -13.54 3.34 -6.36
N ALA A 87 -12.77 2.99 -5.33
CA ALA A 87 -12.04 3.95 -4.52
C ALA A 87 -11.01 4.74 -5.36
N LEU A 88 -10.37 4.09 -6.33
CA LEU A 88 -9.46 4.75 -7.27
C LEU A 88 -10.20 5.81 -8.09
N LEU A 89 -11.37 5.48 -8.65
CA LEU A 89 -12.19 6.44 -9.41
C LEU A 89 -12.62 7.62 -8.53
N ASP A 90 -13.10 7.37 -7.32
CA ASP A 90 -13.54 8.41 -6.37
C ASP A 90 -12.38 9.35 -5.98
N VAL A 91 -11.18 8.82 -5.78
CA VAL A 91 -9.98 9.62 -5.48
C VAL A 91 -9.58 10.46 -6.70
N PHE A 92 -9.58 9.89 -7.92
CA PHE A 92 -9.20 10.62 -9.14
C PHE A 92 -10.21 11.69 -9.54
N ASP A 93 -11.49 11.48 -9.35
CA ASP A 93 -12.50 12.52 -9.60
C ASP A 93 -12.32 13.73 -8.68
N ASN A 94 -11.84 13.52 -7.47
CA ASN A 94 -11.49 14.58 -6.53
C ASN A 94 -10.12 15.23 -6.80
N LEU A 95 -9.16 14.47 -7.39
CA LEU A 95 -7.80 14.94 -7.69
C LEU A 95 -7.66 15.73 -9.01
N ARG A 96 -8.70 15.87 -9.81
CA ARG A 96 -8.68 16.64 -11.09
C ARG A 96 -8.21 18.09 -10.97
N LYS A 97 -7.82 18.56 -9.79
CA LYS A 97 -7.34 19.92 -9.50
C LYS A 97 -5.89 20.04 -9.01
N GLY A 98 -5.10 18.97 -8.94
CA GLY A 98 -3.73 19.00 -8.39
C GLY A 98 -2.71 18.26 -9.23
N ILE A 99 -1.74 18.95 -9.68
CA ILE A 99 -0.43 18.71 -10.29
C ILE A 99 0.08 17.27 -10.36
N ALA A 100 0.37 16.83 -11.61
CA ALA A 100 1.12 15.61 -11.91
C ALA A 100 2.60 15.75 -11.50
N GLY A 101 3.03 14.99 -10.51
CA GLY A 101 4.44 14.81 -10.16
C GLY A 101 5.04 13.60 -10.88
N GLY A 102 5.93 13.81 -11.84
CA GLY A 102 6.68 12.74 -12.50
C GLY A 102 7.78 12.20 -11.61
N HIS A 103 7.87 10.88 -11.50
CA HIS A 103 9.00 10.22 -10.85
C HIS A 103 10.09 9.93 -11.88
N ALA A 104 11.16 10.71 -11.85
CA ALA A 104 12.41 10.34 -12.51
C ALA A 104 13.32 9.70 -11.46
N SER A 105 13.56 8.39 -11.54
CA SER A 105 14.56 7.73 -10.70
C SER A 105 15.80 7.42 -11.52
N SER A 106 16.93 7.97 -11.12
CA SER A 106 18.25 7.67 -11.66
C SER A 106 19.00 6.66 -10.78
N ALA A 107 18.43 5.46 -10.60
CA ALA A 107 19.11 4.38 -9.90
C ALA A 107 19.07 3.10 -10.74
N SER A 108 20.25 2.58 -11.07
CA SER A 108 20.41 1.31 -11.77
C SER A 108 19.92 0.15 -10.88
N GLY A 109 18.77 -0.41 -11.16
CA GLY A 109 18.26 -1.64 -10.56
C GLY A 109 18.53 -2.86 -11.45
N GLN A 110 18.73 -4.03 -10.87
CA GLN A 110 19.11 -5.27 -11.56
C GLN A 110 17.97 -5.98 -12.33
N SER A 111 16.85 -5.33 -12.58
CA SER A 111 15.76 -5.90 -13.41
C SER A 111 15.47 -4.95 -14.55
N SER A 112 15.94 -5.32 -15.75
CA SER A 112 15.75 -4.53 -16.96
C SER A 112 14.68 -5.15 -17.85
N GLU A 113 13.63 -4.42 -18.16
CA GLU A 113 12.80 -4.71 -19.31
C GLU A 113 13.49 -4.18 -20.56
N ARG A 114 13.67 -5.06 -21.58
CA ARG A 114 14.25 -4.65 -22.86
C ARG A 114 13.27 -3.73 -23.56
N THR A 115 13.71 -2.52 -23.83
CA THR A 115 13.03 -1.56 -24.71
C THR A 115 13.40 -1.85 -26.16
N GLU A 116 12.62 -1.37 -27.13
CA GLU A 116 12.91 -1.55 -28.57
C GLU A 116 14.14 -0.73 -29.06
N GLY A 117 14.79 0.01 -28.17
CA GLY A 117 15.98 0.83 -28.44
C GLY A 117 17.30 0.08 -28.27
N THR A 118 18.35 0.54 -28.99
CA THR A 118 19.74 0.13 -28.76
C THR A 118 20.60 1.34 -28.49
N ARG A 119 21.63 1.18 -27.64
CA ARG A 119 22.65 2.19 -27.34
C ARG A 119 24.05 1.65 -27.55
N ALA A 120 25.01 2.53 -27.80
CA ALA A 120 26.41 2.16 -27.88
C ALA A 120 26.93 1.63 -26.52
N TYR A 121 27.82 0.64 -26.60
CA TYR A 121 28.49 0.06 -25.43
C TYR A 121 29.40 1.09 -24.75
N GLU A 122 29.29 1.18 -23.43
CA GLU A 122 30.22 1.90 -22.58
C GLU A 122 31.04 0.94 -21.69
N PHE A 123 32.27 1.33 -21.34
CA PHE A 123 33.12 0.47 -20.54
C PHE A 123 32.53 0.19 -19.15
N GLY A 124 32.25 -1.08 -18.86
CA GLY A 124 31.61 -1.52 -17.62
C GLY A 124 30.18 -2.06 -17.80
N ASP A 125 29.61 -1.91 -18.99
CA ASP A 125 28.29 -2.44 -19.29
C ASP A 125 28.29 -3.98 -19.33
N PRO A 126 27.19 -4.64 -18.90
CA PRO A 126 27.09 -6.09 -18.92
C PRO A 126 26.96 -6.61 -20.35
N LEU A 127 27.86 -7.49 -20.75
CA LEU A 127 27.83 -8.14 -22.08
C LEU A 127 26.61 -9.04 -22.32
N SER A 128 25.85 -9.38 -21.28
CA SER A 128 24.59 -10.11 -21.38
C SER A 128 23.49 -9.36 -22.11
N GLU A 129 23.59 -8.02 -22.19
CA GLU A 129 22.64 -7.15 -22.87
C GLU A 129 23.07 -6.80 -24.31
N LEU A 130 24.09 -7.48 -24.84
CA LEU A 130 24.59 -7.22 -26.18
C LEU A 130 23.55 -7.57 -27.25
N GLU A 131 23.24 -6.59 -28.12
CA GLU A 131 22.42 -6.78 -29.32
C GLU A 131 23.34 -7.24 -30.48
N LEU A 132 23.40 -8.56 -30.72
CA LEU A 132 24.33 -9.17 -31.66
C LEU A 132 24.09 -8.77 -33.10
N SER A 133 22.82 -8.59 -33.52
CA SER A 133 22.49 -8.27 -34.92
C SER A 133 22.94 -6.87 -35.28
N GLN A 134 22.76 -5.92 -34.38
CA GLN A 134 23.19 -4.53 -34.60
C GLN A 134 24.72 -4.42 -34.50
N THR A 135 25.32 -5.09 -33.52
CA THR A 135 26.80 -5.20 -33.39
C THR A 135 27.45 -5.72 -34.66
N LEU A 136 26.95 -6.83 -35.22
CA LEU A 136 27.46 -7.39 -36.47
C LEU A 136 27.24 -6.45 -37.65
N ARG A 137 26.11 -5.75 -37.71
CA ARG A 137 25.80 -4.77 -38.77
C ARG A 137 26.79 -3.58 -38.71
N ASN A 138 27.07 -3.07 -37.52
CA ASN A 138 28.04 -2.01 -37.31
C ASN A 138 29.46 -2.45 -37.72
N ALA A 139 29.87 -3.64 -37.34
CA ALA A 139 31.15 -4.21 -37.73
C ALA A 139 31.28 -4.36 -39.26
N LEU A 140 30.22 -4.82 -39.93
CA LEU A 140 30.17 -4.93 -41.39
C LEU A 140 30.23 -3.54 -42.08
N HIS A 141 29.53 -2.56 -41.55
CA HIS A 141 29.58 -1.19 -42.06
C HIS A 141 30.96 -0.57 -41.90
N ARG A 142 31.60 -0.74 -40.72
CA ARG A 142 32.95 -0.28 -40.49
C ARG A 142 33.95 -0.97 -41.43
N HIS A 143 33.83 -2.28 -41.60
CA HIS A 143 34.72 -3.03 -42.49
C HIS A 143 34.59 -2.60 -43.96
N LYS A 144 33.34 -2.37 -44.43
CA LYS A 144 33.11 -1.82 -45.79
C LYS A 144 33.73 -0.44 -45.98
N ARG A 145 33.61 0.42 -44.98
CA ARG A 145 34.15 1.80 -45.01
C ARG A 145 35.69 1.79 -45.07
N THR A 146 36.36 1.01 -44.18
CA THR A 146 37.82 0.88 -44.14
C THR A 146 38.37 0.31 -45.46
N ARG A 147 37.63 -0.60 -46.10
CA ARG A 147 38.01 -1.16 -47.41
C ARG A 147 37.84 -0.14 -48.55
N ALA A 148 36.82 0.65 -48.53
CA ALA A 148 36.61 1.72 -49.51
C ALA A 148 37.70 2.78 -49.40
N GLU A 149 38.10 3.15 -48.18
CA GLU A 149 39.20 4.07 -47.91
C GLU A 149 40.57 3.52 -48.34
N ALA A 150 40.74 2.17 -48.32
CA ALA A 150 41.94 1.47 -48.75
C ALA A 150 42.02 1.20 -50.29
N GLY A 151 41.09 1.77 -51.10
CA GLY A 151 41.11 1.64 -52.55
C GLY A 151 40.62 0.30 -53.11
N GLY A 152 39.96 -0.52 -52.30
CA GLY A 152 39.37 -1.81 -52.71
C GLY A 152 38.09 -1.63 -53.52
N GLY A 153 38.05 -2.02 -54.76
CA GLY A 153 36.93 -1.91 -55.68
C GLY A 153 35.69 -2.68 -55.24
N PRO A 154 34.50 -2.40 -55.87
CA PRO A 154 33.18 -2.85 -55.40
C PRO A 154 32.83 -4.29 -55.68
N GLY A 155 33.76 -5.22 -55.78
CA GLY A 155 33.51 -6.61 -56.25
C GLY A 155 33.93 -7.76 -55.36
N GLY A 156 34.45 -7.53 -54.19
CA GLY A 156 34.93 -8.65 -53.35
C GLY A 156 34.02 -8.85 -52.13
N GLY A 157 33.51 -10.11 -52.00
CA GLY A 157 32.72 -10.50 -50.82
C GLY A 157 33.46 -10.25 -49.52
N ALA A 158 32.72 -10.11 -48.46
CA ALA A 158 33.28 -9.89 -47.12
C ALA A 158 34.26 -10.98 -46.75
N ALA A 159 35.57 -10.66 -46.65
CA ALA A 159 36.58 -11.61 -46.21
C ALA A 159 36.36 -11.91 -44.72
N LEU A 160 36.03 -13.10 -44.37
CA LEU A 160 36.06 -13.63 -43.04
C LEU A 160 37.50 -13.92 -42.61
N PRO A 161 37.92 -13.63 -41.39
CA PRO A 161 37.09 -13.35 -40.18
C PRO A 161 36.79 -11.85 -39.98
N LEU A 162 35.51 -11.56 -39.64
CA LEU A 162 35.09 -10.23 -39.23
C LEU A 162 35.70 -9.91 -37.87
N ARG A 163 36.51 -8.88 -37.78
CA ARG A 163 37.07 -8.46 -36.48
C ARG A 163 36.14 -7.43 -35.83
N LEU A 164 35.55 -7.80 -34.69
CA LEU A 164 34.76 -6.90 -33.85
C LEU A 164 35.68 -5.93 -33.10
N SER A 165 35.24 -4.69 -32.99
CA SER A 165 35.83 -3.63 -32.17
C SER A 165 34.82 -3.18 -31.11
N PHE A 166 35.27 -2.64 -30.00
CA PHE A 166 34.39 -2.08 -28.96
C PHE A 166 33.41 -1.02 -29.49
N GLN A 167 33.80 -0.32 -30.56
CA GLN A 167 32.94 0.67 -31.23
C GLN A 167 31.75 0.07 -32.00
N ASP A 168 31.77 -1.22 -32.25
CA ASP A 168 30.71 -1.93 -32.97
C ASP A 168 29.65 -2.42 -32.02
N PHE A 169 29.95 -2.50 -30.71
CA PHE A 169 29.08 -3.09 -29.71
C PHE A 169 27.87 -2.20 -29.44
N GLU A 170 26.71 -2.79 -29.58
CA GLU A 170 25.43 -2.21 -29.23
C GLU A 170 24.73 -3.06 -28.18
N LEU A 171 24.13 -2.41 -27.23
CA LEU A 171 23.35 -3.03 -26.16
C LEU A 171 21.88 -2.71 -26.35
N HIS A 172 21.03 -3.63 -25.95
CA HIS A 172 19.62 -3.29 -25.78
C HIS A 172 19.48 -2.17 -24.77
N GLU A 173 18.71 -1.14 -25.10
CA GLU A 173 18.28 -0.19 -24.08
C GLU A 173 17.37 -0.95 -23.11
N SER A 174 17.76 -0.97 -21.86
CA SER A 174 16.95 -1.51 -20.79
C SER A 174 16.56 -0.36 -19.87
N GLU A 175 15.28 -0.13 -19.71
CA GLU A 175 14.81 0.69 -18.60
C GLU A 175 14.99 -0.09 -17.31
N ALA A 176 15.85 0.43 -16.45
CA ALA A 176 15.99 -0.11 -15.10
C ALA A 176 14.70 0.20 -14.33
N THR A 177 13.74 -0.71 -14.35
CA THR A 177 12.58 -0.66 -13.48
C THR A 177 13.01 -1.06 -12.07
N ALA A 178 13.25 -0.09 -11.23
CA ALA A 178 13.56 -0.34 -9.83
C ALA A 178 12.28 -0.73 -9.09
N ASP A 179 12.23 -1.96 -8.59
CA ASP A 179 11.13 -2.41 -7.73
C ASP A 179 10.99 -1.49 -6.50
N CYS A 180 9.77 -1.16 -6.14
CA CYS A 180 9.45 -0.36 -4.97
C CYS A 180 8.73 -1.20 -3.92
N ALA A 181 9.14 -1.05 -2.66
CA ALA A 181 8.41 -1.59 -1.52
C ALA A 181 7.69 -0.45 -0.81
N THR A 182 6.38 -0.56 -0.74
CA THR A 182 5.49 0.43 -0.14
C THR A 182 4.84 -0.14 1.12
N VAL A 183 4.86 0.62 2.21
CA VAL A 183 4.03 0.36 3.38
C VAL A 183 3.05 1.51 3.54
N MET A 184 1.77 1.20 3.65
CA MET A 184 0.72 2.15 3.96
C MET A 184 0.35 2.07 5.43
N LEU A 185 0.54 3.19 6.14
CA LEU A 185 0.14 3.37 7.53
C LEU A 185 -1.24 4.02 7.58
N ILE A 186 -2.21 3.33 8.19
CA ILE A 186 -3.58 3.79 8.32
C ILE A 186 -3.87 4.06 9.80
N ASP A 187 -4.23 5.30 10.10
CA ASP A 187 -4.63 5.71 11.45
C ASP A 187 -5.99 5.14 11.82
N LEU A 188 -6.05 4.46 12.95
CA LEU A 188 -7.27 3.94 13.57
C LEU A 188 -7.48 4.52 14.97
N SER A 189 -6.93 5.70 15.25
CA SER A 189 -7.19 6.41 16.51
C SER A 189 -8.64 6.88 16.61
N GLY A 190 -9.07 7.21 17.81
CA GLY A 190 -10.46 7.57 18.06
C GLY A 190 -10.91 8.85 17.36
N SER A 191 -10.00 9.77 17.03
CA SER A 191 -10.28 11.00 16.27
C SER A 191 -10.78 10.72 14.86
N MET A 192 -10.35 9.61 14.26
CA MET A 192 -10.73 9.20 12.91
C MET A 192 -12.24 8.95 12.74
N TYR A 193 -12.99 8.70 13.82
CA TYR A 193 -14.46 8.63 13.75
C TYR A 193 -15.10 9.97 13.37
N ARG A 194 -14.43 11.07 13.73
CA ARG A 194 -15.01 12.41 13.49
C ARG A 194 -15.07 12.67 11.98
N PHE A 195 -16.23 13.16 11.54
CA PHE A 195 -16.48 13.54 10.12
C PHE A 195 -16.22 12.44 9.09
N GLY A 196 -16.24 11.16 9.50
CA GLY A 196 -16.02 10.04 8.60
C GLY A 196 -14.60 9.98 8.01
N ARG A 197 -13.59 10.54 8.69
CA ARG A 197 -12.19 10.57 8.22
C ARG A 197 -11.64 9.18 7.93
N PHE A 198 -12.03 8.18 8.74
CA PHE A 198 -11.63 6.79 8.52
C PHE A 198 -12.12 6.25 7.17
N LEU A 199 -13.30 6.67 6.70
CA LEU A 199 -13.81 6.29 5.39
C LEU A 199 -12.92 6.85 4.27
N LYS A 200 -12.55 8.12 4.37
CA LYS A 200 -11.61 8.75 3.43
C LYS A 200 -10.23 8.06 3.48
N ALA A 201 -9.75 7.67 4.68
CA ALA A 201 -8.50 6.92 4.82
C ALA A 201 -8.56 5.57 4.11
N LYS A 202 -9.65 4.80 4.27
CA LYS A 202 -9.87 3.54 3.56
C LYS A 202 -9.93 3.75 2.05
N GLN A 203 -10.64 4.77 1.58
CA GLN A 203 -10.70 5.11 0.14
C GLN A 203 -9.32 5.41 -0.44
N VAL A 204 -8.52 6.23 0.25
CA VAL A 204 -7.14 6.53 -0.17
C VAL A 204 -6.30 5.24 -0.20
N ALA A 205 -6.38 4.41 0.85
CA ALA A 205 -5.63 3.17 0.95
C ALA A 205 -5.98 2.19 -0.18
N LEU A 206 -7.27 1.98 -0.43
CA LEU A 206 -7.76 1.08 -1.49
C LEU A 206 -7.46 1.62 -2.89
N GLY A 207 -7.63 2.93 -3.11
CA GLY A 207 -7.30 3.57 -4.39
C GLY A 207 -5.80 3.49 -4.71
N MET A 208 -4.94 3.71 -3.71
CA MET A 208 -3.50 3.54 -3.87
C MET A 208 -3.13 2.07 -4.15
N ALA A 209 -3.80 1.11 -3.49
CA ALA A 209 -3.61 -0.31 -3.78
C ALA A 209 -3.93 -0.63 -5.24
N ALA A 210 -5.08 -0.18 -5.74
CA ALA A 210 -5.47 -0.37 -7.13
C ALA A 210 -4.42 0.22 -8.08
N MET A 211 -4.00 1.45 -7.85
CA MET A 211 -3.02 2.14 -8.68
C MET A 211 -1.68 1.39 -8.72
N ILE A 212 -1.18 0.96 -7.56
CA ILE A 212 0.10 0.23 -7.48
C ILE A 212 -0.02 -1.11 -8.18
N ARG A 213 -1.10 -1.87 -7.96
CA ARG A 213 -1.31 -3.18 -8.58
C ARG A 213 -1.47 -3.12 -10.11
N GLU A 214 -2.11 -2.08 -10.63
CA GLU A 214 -2.32 -1.92 -12.07
C GLU A 214 -1.10 -1.37 -12.81
N ARG A 215 -0.40 -0.40 -12.21
CA ARG A 215 0.71 0.30 -12.87
C ARG A 215 2.06 -0.31 -12.57
N PHE A 216 2.22 -0.90 -11.37
CA PHE A 216 3.50 -1.40 -10.87
C PHE A 216 3.34 -2.82 -10.30
N PRO A 217 3.06 -3.84 -11.13
CA PRO A 217 2.74 -5.19 -10.65
C PRO A 217 3.90 -5.90 -9.93
N ARG A 218 5.13 -5.40 -10.08
CA ARG A 218 6.32 -5.90 -9.37
C ARG A 218 6.50 -5.28 -7.99
N ASP A 219 5.85 -4.14 -7.74
CA ASP A 219 5.95 -3.46 -6.45
C ASP A 219 5.25 -4.24 -5.35
N THR A 220 5.84 -4.21 -4.18
CA THR A 220 5.22 -4.80 -3.00
C THR A 220 4.46 -3.73 -2.21
N LEU A 221 3.25 -4.06 -1.78
CA LEU A 221 2.41 -3.20 -0.96
C LEU A 221 1.98 -3.95 0.29
N GLU A 222 2.21 -3.33 1.45
CA GLU A 222 1.85 -3.83 2.76
C GLU A 222 1.06 -2.77 3.53
N PHE A 223 0.12 -3.21 4.35
CA PHE A 223 -0.69 -2.33 5.17
C PHE A 223 -0.38 -2.52 6.64
N VAL A 224 -0.32 -1.43 7.37
CA VAL A 224 -0.17 -1.39 8.82
C VAL A 224 -1.18 -0.39 9.37
N SER A 225 -2.04 -0.85 10.26
CA SER A 225 -2.87 0.05 11.07
C SER A 225 -2.09 0.49 12.30
N PHE A 226 -2.28 1.73 12.72
CA PHE A 226 -1.75 2.21 13.97
C PHE A 226 -2.82 2.94 14.78
N TYR A 227 -2.71 2.78 16.07
CA TYR A 227 -3.57 3.31 17.11
C TYR A 227 -2.71 3.39 18.38
N SER A 228 -3.16 3.10 19.58
CA SER A 228 -2.23 2.99 20.74
C SER A 228 -1.11 1.96 20.51
N LEU A 229 -1.38 0.97 19.65
CA LEU A 229 -0.43 -0.02 19.14
C LEU A 229 -0.31 0.06 17.61
N ALA A 230 0.35 -0.91 16.99
CA ALA A 230 0.44 -1.00 15.52
C ALA A 230 0.45 -2.46 15.08
N ASP A 231 -0.40 -2.79 14.09
CA ASP A 231 -0.56 -4.14 13.57
C ASP A 231 -0.54 -4.18 12.05
N ARG A 232 -0.03 -5.29 11.51
CA ARG A 232 -0.11 -5.55 10.08
C ARG A 232 -1.54 -5.94 9.72
N VAL A 233 -2.05 -5.37 8.64
CA VAL A 233 -3.39 -5.64 8.12
C VAL A 233 -3.26 -6.32 6.77
N ALA A 234 -4.00 -7.39 6.53
CA ALA A 234 -4.05 -7.98 5.21
C ALA A 234 -4.84 -7.06 4.26
N GLU A 235 -4.44 -6.99 3.01
CA GLU A 235 -5.07 -6.10 2.01
C GLU A 235 -6.58 -6.33 1.90
N ARG A 236 -7.02 -7.59 2.00
CA ARG A 236 -8.44 -7.96 1.99
C ARG A 236 -9.24 -7.43 3.18
N ASP A 237 -8.56 -7.18 4.31
CA ASP A 237 -9.20 -6.76 5.55
C ASP A 237 -9.25 -5.22 5.67
N VAL A 238 -8.57 -4.48 4.78
CA VAL A 238 -8.55 -3.00 4.78
C VAL A 238 -9.97 -2.39 4.75
N PRO A 239 -10.94 -2.89 3.98
CA PRO A 239 -12.30 -2.37 4.02
C PRO A 239 -13.00 -2.56 5.37
N LEU A 240 -12.60 -3.57 6.16
CA LEU A 240 -13.25 -3.97 7.40
C LEU A 240 -12.68 -3.29 8.65
N ILE A 241 -11.44 -2.78 8.59
CA ILE A 241 -10.83 -2.14 9.76
C ILE A 241 -11.65 -0.95 10.25
N MET A 242 -11.77 -0.81 11.58
CA MET A 242 -12.52 0.27 12.20
C MET A 242 -11.64 1.03 13.21
N PRO A 243 -11.83 2.36 13.36
CA PRO A 243 -11.17 3.12 14.40
C PRO A 243 -11.48 2.56 15.78
N LYS A 244 -10.56 2.72 16.71
CA LYS A 244 -10.75 2.26 18.07
C LYS A 244 -11.67 3.20 18.85
N PRO A 245 -12.70 2.68 19.56
CA PRO A 245 -13.64 3.51 20.28
C PRO A 245 -12.93 4.26 21.43
N VAL A 246 -13.32 5.50 21.65
CA VAL A 246 -12.81 6.31 22.75
C VAL A 246 -13.33 5.73 24.07
N SER A 247 -12.43 5.28 24.91
CA SER A 247 -12.75 4.64 26.21
C SER A 247 -12.38 5.51 27.43
N VAL A 248 -11.61 6.60 27.24
CA VAL A 248 -11.21 7.53 28.27
C VAL A 248 -11.59 8.94 27.84
N TYR A 249 -12.36 9.62 28.67
CA TYR A 249 -12.89 10.97 28.39
C TYR A 249 -12.26 12.06 29.28
N ASP A 250 -11.25 11.69 30.09
CA ASP A 250 -10.54 12.65 30.90
C ASP A 250 -9.82 13.70 30.03
N PRO A 251 -9.89 14.99 30.39
CA PRO A 251 -9.22 16.05 29.65
C PRO A 251 -7.70 15.97 29.71
N VAL A 252 -7.15 15.23 30.68
CA VAL A 252 -5.72 14.99 30.82
C VAL A 252 -5.49 13.49 31.08
N VAL A 253 -4.83 12.83 30.15
CA VAL A 253 -4.46 11.42 30.27
C VAL A 253 -2.93 11.31 30.30
N ARG A 254 -2.40 10.60 31.29
CA ARG A 254 -0.99 10.28 31.41
C ARG A 254 -0.86 8.84 31.91
N LEU A 255 -0.87 7.91 30.98
CA LEU A 255 -0.77 6.47 31.28
C LEU A 255 0.57 5.92 30.79
N ARG A 256 1.12 5.01 31.57
CA ARG A 256 2.34 4.28 31.24
C ARG A 256 2.14 2.80 31.53
N VAL A 257 2.33 1.96 30.53
CA VAL A 257 2.12 0.51 30.63
C VAL A 257 3.28 -0.22 29.94
N PRO A 258 3.80 -1.33 30.50
CA PRO A 258 4.75 -2.16 29.76
C PRO A 258 4.20 -2.58 28.39
N LEU A 259 4.98 -2.42 27.32
CA LEU A 259 4.52 -2.68 25.95
C LEU A 259 4.01 -4.11 25.76
N ALA A 260 4.72 -5.09 26.32
CA ALA A 260 4.32 -6.50 26.27
C ALA A 260 2.95 -6.74 26.96
N GLN A 261 2.69 -6.06 28.08
CA GLN A 261 1.41 -6.14 28.77
C GLN A 261 0.30 -5.47 27.95
N ALA A 262 0.60 -4.32 27.33
CA ALA A 262 -0.34 -3.61 26.46
C ALA A 262 -0.76 -4.48 25.26
N GLN A 263 0.21 -5.13 24.61
CA GLN A 263 -0.06 -6.05 23.50
C GLN A 263 -0.91 -7.25 23.94
N ALA A 264 -0.59 -7.87 25.08
CA ALA A 264 -1.38 -8.99 25.59
C ALA A 264 -2.83 -8.58 25.95
N GLN A 265 -3.01 -7.39 26.52
CA GLN A 265 -4.35 -6.87 26.82
C GLN A 265 -5.13 -6.57 25.57
N ALA A 266 -4.52 -5.94 24.55
CA ALA A 266 -5.15 -5.65 23.28
C ALA A 266 -5.61 -6.93 22.57
N ALA A 267 -4.76 -7.97 22.53
CA ALA A 267 -5.11 -9.25 21.94
C ALA A 267 -6.33 -9.91 22.64
N ARG A 268 -6.40 -9.81 23.97
CA ARG A 268 -7.57 -10.31 24.74
C ARG A 268 -8.84 -9.50 24.47
N GLN A 269 -8.71 -8.19 24.26
CA GLN A 269 -9.84 -7.32 23.93
C GLN A 269 -10.38 -7.64 22.54
N GLN A 270 -9.50 -7.84 21.55
CA GLN A 270 -9.88 -8.25 20.20
C GLN A 270 -10.58 -9.62 20.16
N ALA A 271 -10.05 -10.61 20.90
CA ALA A 271 -10.66 -11.93 20.98
C ALA A 271 -12.06 -11.92 21.61
N LYS A 272 -12.33 -10.98 22.52
CA LYS A 272 -13.66 -10.82 23.13
C LYS A 272 -14.66 -10.11 22.21
N SER A 273 -14.20 -9.17 21.38
CA SER A 273 -15.08 -8.48 20.42
C SER A 273 -15.53 -9.39 19.27
N SER A 274 -14.71 -10.37 18.88
CA SER A 274 -15.04 -11.34 17.84
C SER A 274 -16.00 -12.44 18.32
N GLY A 275 -16.23 -12.57 19.63
CA GLY A 275 -17.07 -13.62 20.23
C GLY A 275 -18.47 -13.18 20.68
N GLY A 276 -19.04 -12.07 20.18
CA GLY A 276 -20.42 -11.65 20.44
C GLY A 276 -20.76 -11.32 21.91
N GLY A 277 -19.75 -11.15 22.78
CA GLY A 277 -19.96 -10.78 24.17
C GLY A 277 -20.06 -9.26 24.34
N GLU A 278 -21.18 -8.77 24.89
CA GLU A 278 -21.34 -7.38 25.29
C GLU A 278 -20.09 -6.88 26.04
N ALA A 279 -19.60 -5.71 25.65
CA ALA A 279 -18.54 -4.99 26.34
C ALA A 279 -19.02 -4.63 27.76
N GLY A 280 -19.02 -5.62 28.66
CA GLY A 280 -19.34 -5.40 30.05
C GLY A 280 -18.37 -4.40 30.64
N ALA A 281 -18.88 -3.31 31.19
CA ALA A 281 -18.18 -2.34 32.02
C ALA A 281 -17.68 -2.98 33.32
N GLY A 282 -16.86 -4.03 33.18
CA GLY A 282 -16.22 -4.72 34.30
C GLY A 282 -14.88 -4.07 34.60
N GLY A 283 -14.75 -3.52 35.79
CA GLY A 283 -13.63 -2.75 36.35
C GLY A 283 -12.27 -3.44 36.50
N GLY A 284 -11.76 -4.00 35.42
CA GLY A 284 -10.36 -4.39 35.27
C GLY A 284 -9.75 -3.54 34.19
N GLY A 285 -8.74 -2.76 34.47
CA GLY A 285 -8.12 -1.70 33.68
C GLY A 285 -8.05 -1.97 32.19
N HIS A 286 -9.04 -1.53 31.44
CA HIS A 286 -9.06 -1.59 29.96
C HIS A 286 -7.97 -0.67 29.44
N LEU A 287 -7.08 -1.22 28.63
CA LEU A 287 -6.10 -0.41 27.93
C LEU A 287 -6.81 0.47 26.90
N PRO A 288 -6.66 1.81 26.97
CA PRO A 288 -7.20 2.70 25.95
C PRO A 288 -6.48 2.48 24.62
N LEU A 289 -7.23 2.05 23.60
CA LEU A 289 -6.66 1.74 22.28
C LEU A 289 -6.78 2.88 21.27
N HIS A 290 -7.42 3.98 21.61
CA HIS A 290 -7.79 5.06 20.72
C HIS A 290 -6.74 6.18 20.54
N PHE A 291 -5.55 6.04 21.11
CA PHE A 291 -4.46 7.01 20.95
C PHE A 291 -3.71 6.83 19.64
N THR A 292 -3.04 7.88 19.18
CA THR A 292 -2.30 7.93 17.91
C THR A 292 -0.82 7.63 18.16
N ASN A 293 -0.36 6.41 17.86
CA ASN A 293 1.03 5.99 18.01
C ASN A 293 1.73 5.87 16.64
N LEU A 294 1.95 7.01 16.01
CA LEU A 294 2.64 7.05 14.72
C LEU A 294 4.07 6.51 14.80
N GLN A 295 4.78 6.74 15.91
CA GLN A 295 6.14 6.23 16.14
C GLN A 295 6.18 4.71 16.01
N LEU A 296 5.25 3.99 16.63
CA LEU A 296 5.19 2.53 16.57
C LEU A 296 4.79 2.04 15.18
N GLY A 297 3.89 2.77 14.50
CA GLY A 297 3.54 2.54 13.09
C GLY A 297 4.76 2.63 12.17
N LEU A 298 5.53 3.71 12.26
CA LEU A 298 6.77 3.91 11.50
C LEU A 298 7.81 2.83 11.80
N ARG A 299 7.99 2.48 13.08
CA ARG A 299 8.89 1.40 13.51
C ARG A 299 8.49 0.06 12.88
N LYS A 300 7.20 -0.25 12.83
CA LYS A 300 6.66 -1.46 12.19
C LYS A 300 6.89 -1.45 10.69
N ALA A 301 6.59 -0.33 10.02
CA ALA A 301 6.82 -0.15 8.59
C ALA A 301 8.30 -0.34 8.24
N ARG A 302 9.21 0.29 9.00
CA ARG A 302 10.65 0.13 8.82
C ARG A 302 11.11 -1.32 8.96
N GLN A 303 10.56 -2.07 9.94
CA GLN A 303 10.85 -3.50 10.10
C GLN A 303 10.41 -4.34 8.89
N ILE A 304 9.27 -4.00 8.28
CA ILE A 304 8.77 -4.65 7.07
C ILE A 304 9.71 -4.31 5.89
N LEU A 305 10.01 -3.04 5.69
CA LEU A 305 10.83 -2.57 4.57
C LEU A 305 12.29 -3.05 4.63
N ARG A 306 12.84 -3.28 5.83
CA ARG A 306 14.16 -3.87 5.99
C ARG A 306 14.26 -5.29 5.44
N ARG A 307 13.15 -6.03 5.43
CA ARG A 307 13.08 -7.40 4.91
C ARG A 307 12.85 -7.45 3.41
N SER A 308 12.46 -6.33 2.81
CA SER A 308 12.30 -6.21 1.37
C SER A 308 13.65 -5.97 0.70
N GLY A 309 13.89 -6.69 -0.41
CA GLY A 309 15.05 -6.49 -1.29
C GLY A 309 14.87 -5.34 -2.29
N ALA A 310 13.73 -4.63 -2.29
CA ALA A 310 13.45 -3.57 -3.23
C ALA A 310 14.44 -2.40 -3.11
N ALA A 311 14.84 -1.86 -4.26
CA ALA A 311 15.76 -0.74 -4.34
C ALA A 311 15.13 0.57 -3.80
N ASN A 312 13.86 0.78 -4.07
CA ASN A 312 13.10 1.91 -3.55
C ASN A 312 12.21 1.49 -2.40
N LYS A 313 12.16 2.31 -1.35
CA LYS A 313 11.36 2.06 -0.16
C LYS A 313 10.57 3.30 0.20
N GLN A 314 9.27 3.14 0.45
CA GLN A 314 8.41 4.27 0.80
C GLN A 314 7.34 3.90 1.81
N VAL A 315 6.92 4.89 2.58
CA VAL A 315 5.82 4.80 3.53
C VAL A 315 4.84 5.91 3.24
N PHE A 316 3.60 5.55 3.04
CA PHE A 316 2.47 6.49 2.99
C PHE A 316 1.76 6.46 4.33
N ILE A 317 1.54 7.63 4.92
CA ILE A 317 0.89 7.81 6.21
C ILE A 317 -0.45 8.49 5.96
N VAL A 318 -1.54 7.88 6.43
CA VAL A 318 -2.89 8.49 6.36
C VAL A 318 -3.38 8.70 7.79
N THR A 319 -3.49 9.95 8.22
CA THR A 319 -3.81 10.33 9.61
C THR A 319 -4.53 11.68 9.66
N ASP A 320 -5.22 11.95 10.77
CA ASP A 320 -5.94 13.22 11.00
C ASP A 320 -5.35 14.05 12.12
N GLY A 321 -4.31 13.57 12.83
CA GLY A 321 -3.89 14.26 14.02
C GLY A 321 -2.45 14.02 14.47
N GLU A 322 -2.12 14.76 15.53
CA GLU A 322 -0.84 14.68 16.22
C GLU A 322 -0.66 13.38 17.00
N PRO A 323 0.58 12.88 17.10
CA PRO A 323 0.86 11.71 17.90
C PRO A 323 0.59 11.96 19.39
N THR A 324 -0.22 11.09 19.99
CA THR A 324 -0.58 11.11 21.41
C THR A 324 -0.04 9.93 22.17
N ALA A 325 0.67 9.03 21.50
CA ALA A 325 1.31 7.87 22.12
C ALA A 325 2.69 7.60 21.51
N HIS A 326 3.57 7.03 22.31
CA HIS A 326 4.89 6.59 21.89
C HIS A 326 5.39 5.42 22.75
N VAL A 327 6.44 4.76 22.29
CA VAL A 327 7.17 3.73 23.02
C VAL A 327 8.57 4.23 23.34
N ALA A 328 8.95 4.19 24.62
CA ALA A 328 10.28 4.54 25.08
C ALA A 328 10.77 3.57 26.15
N PRO A 329 12.10 3.47 26.39
CA PRO A 329 12.64 2.68 27.50
C PRO A 329 12.13 3.18 28.84
N GLY A 330 11.66 2.26 29.67
CA GLY A 330 11.32 2.54 31.06
C GLY A 330 12.55 2.55 31.99
N PRO A 331 12.35 2.83 33.28
CA PRO A 331 13.44 2.88 34.27
C PRO A 331 14.19 1.54 34.45
N THR A 332 13.54 0.43 34.14
CA THR A 332 14.09 -0.93 34.20
C THR A 332 14.69 -1.42 32.90
N GLY A 333 14.68 -0.58 31.86
CA GLY A 333 15.14 -0.92 30.51
C GLY A 333 14.08 -1.61 29.64
N ASP A 334 12.92 -1.95 30.19
CA ASP A 334 11.79 -2.52 29.45
C ASP A 334 11.13 -1.45 28.57
N GLU A 335 10.59 -1.86 27.42
CA GLU A 335 9.82 -0.94 26.58
C GLU A 335 8.48 -0.61 27.22
N MET A 336 8.21 0.68 27.37
CA MET A 336 6.98 1.20 27.95
C MET A 336 6.18 1.95 26.88
N LEU A 337 4.88 1.68 26.84
CA LEU A 337 3.91 2.45 26.09
C LEU A 337 3.45 3.63 26.93
N TYR A 338 3.59 4.84 26.39
CA TYR A 338 3.11 6.08 26.98
C TYR A 338 1.90 6.56 26.19
N LEU A 339 0.80 6.85 26.88
CA LEU A 339 -0.44 7.40 26.33
C LEU A 339 -0.66 8.76 26.98
N LEU A 340 -0.58 9.83 26.17
CA LEU A 340 -0.55 11.21 26.65
C LEU A 340 -1.61 12.06 25.91
N TYR A 341 -2.49 12.69 26.67
CA TYR A 341 -3.40 13.69 26.14
C TYR A 341 -3.49 14.87 27.12
N PRO A 342 -3.43 16.13 26.68
CA PRO A 342 -3.11 16.59 25.32
C PRO A 342 -1.78 16.07 24.78
N PRO A 343 -1.54 16.17 23.44
CA PRO A 343 -0.26 15.81 22.84
C PRO A 343 0.92 16.47 23.56
N SER A 344 2.06 15.80 23.61
CA SER A 344 3.27 16.31 24.25
C SER A 344 4.41 16.45 23.28
N GLU A 345 5.26 17.47 23.48
CA GLU A 345 6.48 17.67 22.68
C GLU A 345 7.39 16.44 22.70
N GLU A 346 7.47 15.74 23.83
CA GLU A 346 8.25 14.50 23.95
C GLU A 346 7.76 13.42 22.97
N THR A 347 6.44 13.26 22.83
CA THR A 347 5.86 12.32 21.86
C THR A 347 6.17 12.72 20.44
N ALA A 348 6.08 14.01 20.13
CA ALA A 348 6.43 14.55 18.84
C ALA A 348 7.91 14.29 18.49
N ASP A 349 8.82 14.59 19.42
CA ASP A 349 10.26 14.39 19.25
C ASP A 349 10.65 12.92 19.04
N ILE A 350 10.03 12.00 19.80
CA ILE A 350 10.28 10.56 19.66
C ILE A 350 9.77 10.07 18.31
N THR A 351 8.64 10.58 17.86
CA THR A 351 8.07 10.26 16.54
C THR A 351 8.96 10.77 15.42
N LEU A 352 9.43 12.02 15.50
CA LEU A 352 10.38 12.60 14.54
C LEU A 352 11.70 11.84 14.49
N LYS A 353 12.24 11.40 15.63
CA LYS A 353 13.42 10.54 15.65
C LYS A 353 13.22 9.23 14.89
N GLU A 354 12.05 8.64 14.96
CA GLU A 354 11.75 7.42 14.20
C GLU A 354 11.58 7.72 12.70
N ALA A 355 10.97 8.84 12.33
CA ALA A 355 10.90 9.31 10.95
C ALA A 355 12.28 9.57 10.35
N LEU A 356 13.18 10.22 11.10
CA LEU A 356 14.58 10.42 10.70
C LEU A 356 15.33 9.09 10.51
N ARG A 357 15.07 8.07 11.33
CA ARG A 357 15.63 6.73 11.13
C ARG A 357 15.14 6.08 9.83
N CYS A 358 13.86 6.26 9.48
CA CYS A 358 13.35 5.83 8.18
C CYS A 358 14.13 6.50 7.04
N GLN A 359 14.30 7.81 7.12
CA GLN A 359 15.03 8.60 6.12
C GLN A 359 16.51 8.17 5.99
N GLN A 360 17.19 7.94 7.11
CA GLN A 360 18.58 7.44 7.15
C GLN A 360 18.72 6.05 6.51
N GLU A 361 17.65 5.24 6.52
CA GLU A 361 17.58 3.94 5.87
C GLU A 361 17.12 4.03 4.39
N GLY A 362 17.03 5.24 3.83
CA GLY A 362 16.60 5.46 2.45
C GLY A 362 15.11 5.30 2.21
N VAL A 363 14.28 5.29 3.26
CA VAL A 363 12.82 5.19 3.15
C VAL A 363 12.24 6.58 2.94
N ARG A 364 11.46 6.78 1.88
CA ARG A 364 10.71 8.01 1.63
C ARG A 364 9.41 8.00 2.43
N LEU A 365 9.08 9.12 3.06
CA LEU A 365 7.86 9.30 3.80
C LEU A 365 6.96 10.30 3.07
N ALA A 366 5.68 9.98 2.95
CA ALA A 366 4.67 10.88 2.44
C ALA A 366 3.42 10.79 3.33
N THR A 367 2.85 11.94 3.70
CA THR A 367 1.72 12.02 4.61
C THR A 367 0.49 12.60 3.91
N PHE A 368 -0.63 11.90 4.03
CA PHE A 368 -1.96 12.37 3.67
C PHE A 368 -2.65 12.84 4.95
N ALA A 369 -2.67 14.15 5.16
CA ALA A 369 -3.34 14.75 6.30
C ALA A 369 -4.84 14.90 6.01
N LEU A 370 -5.68 14.28 6.82
CA LEU A 370 -7.14 14.33 6.71
C LEU A 370 -7.73 15.43 7.62
N THR A 371 -7.20 16.65 7.52
CA THR A 371 -7.65 17.79 8.31
C THR A 371 -8.59 18.66 7.49
N GLU A 372 -9.79 18.94 8.02
CA GLU A 372 -10.74 19.91 7.44
C GLU A 372 -10.76 21.23 8.23
N ASP A 373 -10.11 21.31 9.39
CA ASP A 373 -10.27 22.40 10.33
C ASP A 373 -9.01 23.26 10.51
N TYR A 374 -9.25 24.54 10.79
CA TYR A 374 -8.27 25.57 11.20
C TYR A 374 -7.45 25.22 12.47
N PHE A 375 -7.84 24.17 13.19
CA PHE A 375 -7.11 23.64 14.36
C PHE A 375 -5.88 22.79 13.99
N GLY A 376 -5.68 22.49 12.70
CA GLY A 376 -4.57 21.67 12.21
C GLY A 376 -3.26 22.42 11.96
N MET A 377 -3.12 23.69 12.38
CA MET A 377 -1.88 24.44 12.18
C MET A 377 -0.68 23.79 12.88
N ASP A 378 -0.89 23.22 14.06
CA ASP A 378 0.17 22.56 14.82
C ASP A 378 0.60 21.23 14.16
N TRP A 379 -0.35 20.50 13.56
CA TRP A 379 -0.07 19.29 12.79
C TRP A 379 0.69 19.57 11.49
N VAL A 380 0.31 20.61 10.74
CA VAL A 380 1.03 21.02 9.53
C VAL A 380 2.47 21.38 9.88
N SER A 381 2.69 22.15 10.95
CA SER A 381 4.02 22.48 11.45
C SER A 381 4.82 21.25 11.90
N PHE A 382 4.16 20.21 12.40
CA PHE A 382 4.79 18.94 12.74
C PHE A 382 5.23 18.16 11.50
N VAL A 383 4.40 18.11 10.45
CA VAL A 383 4.71 17.41 9.19
C VAL A 383 5.81 18.12 8.38
N GLU A 384 5.90 19.45 8.50
CA GLU A 384 6.92 20.26 7.84
C GLU A 384 8.33 20.17 8.49
N ARG A 385 8.44 19.68 9.71
CA ARG A 385 9.72 19.44 10.41
C ARG A 385 10.34 18.11 9.98
#